data_1a20bdddc609fdc35157a7967b26884f
#
_entry.id   1a20bdddc609fdc35157a7967b26884f
#
_cell.length_a   1.000
_cell.length_b   1.000
_cell.length_c   1.000
_cell.angle_alpha   90.00
_cell.angle_beta   90.00
_cell.angle_gamma   90.00
#
_symmetry.space_group_name_H-M   'P 1'
#
loop_
_entity.id
_entity.type
_entity.pdbx_description
1 polymer ?
#
loop_
_entity_poly.entity_id
_entity_poly.type
_entity_poly.pdbx_seq_one_letter_code
_entity_poly.pdbx_strand_id
1 'polypeptide(L)'
;MIGIMGGTFNPIHYGHLRAAQELTEALNFDEIRFIPSANPPHKTQPDVSAQHRAAMVNLAISSNPKFKLDNRELSRAGASYTYDTLQSLREELGHEISICLLMGSDAFMKFHTWHRWKELLKLCHIVLVNRPIDKKPVDKPPQALVDELQTLLHNYYTEHHDDLIQSSAGHITMQAVTALDISATAIRAQFSLGKSARYLMPDAVIDYIVKHQLYPA
;
A
#
# COMPACT_ATOMS: atom_id res chain seq x y z
N MET A 1 10.98 -13.09 -0.26
CA MET A 1 10.69 -11.70 0.17
C MET A 1 9.23 -11.36 -0.12
N ILE A 2 8.53 -10.71 0.82
CA ILE A 2 7.09 -10.44 0.74
C ILE A 2 6.85 -8.93 0.78
N GLY A 3 6.06 -8.42 -0.19
CA GLY A 3 5.61 -7.03 -0.19
C GLY A 3 4.27 -6.88 0.56
N ILE A 4 4.14 -5.83 1.36
CA ILE A 4 2.91 -5.49 2.09
C ILE A 4 2.39 -4.16 1.56
N MET A 5 1.23 -4.19 0.91
CA MET A 5 0.53 -3.01 0.41
C MET A 5 -0.73 -2.76 1.23
N GLY A 6 -0.58 -1.95 2.28
CA GLY A 6 -1.70 -1.49 3.10
C GLY A 6 -2.44 -0.34 2.43
N GLY A 7 -3.74 -0.29 2.59
CA GLY A 7 -4.51 0.82 2.03
C GLY A 7 -5.99 0.79 2.37
N THR A 8 -6.65 1.94 2.20
CA THR A 8 -8.10 2.01 2.36
C THR A 8 -8.83 1.31 1.20
N PHE A 9 -8.26 1.37 -0.03
CA PHE A 9 -8.82 0.81 -1.27
C PHE A 9 -10.32 1.12 -1.45
N ASN A 10 -10.62 2.41 -1.54
CA ASN A 10 -11.99 2.92 -1.57
C ASN A 10 -12.33 3.69 -2.87
N PRO A 11 -12.41 2.99 -4.04
CA PRO A 11 -12.05 1.60 -4.32
C PRO A 11 -10.58 1.37 -4.69
N ILE A 12 -10.19 0.10 -4.87
CA ILE A 12 -8.96 -0.29 -5.57
C ILE A 12 -9.06 0.09 -7.04
N HIS A 13 -7.91 0.44 -7.66
CA HIS A 13 -7.86 0.88 -9.05
C HIS A 13 -6.51 0.57 -9.71
N TYR A 14 -6.39 0.77 -11.01
CA TYR A 14 -5.18 0.43 -11.76
C TYR A 14 -3.92 1.15 -11.26
N GLY A 15 -4.04 2.33 -10.65
CA GLY A 15 -2.89 3.00 -10.01
C GLY A 15 -2.26 2.17 -8.88
N HIS A 16 -3.06 1.41 -8.11
CA HIS A 16 -2.55 0.47 -7.11
C HIS A 16 -1.98 -0.79 -7.75
N LEU A 17 -2.73 -1.38 -8.70
CA LEU A 17 -2.37 -2.64 -9.33
C LEU A 17 -1.09 -2.52 -10.16
N ARG A 18 -0.93 -1.44 -10.92
CA ARG A 18 0.25 -1.20 -11.74
C ARG A 18 1.49 -1.00 -10.87
N ALA A 19 1.39 -0.19 -9.82
CA ALA A 19 2.48 -0.02 -8.86
C ALA A 19 2.89 -1.35 -8.22
N ALA A 20 1.93 -2.17 -7.77
CA ALA A 20 2.22 -3.49 -7.22
C ALA A 20 2.91 -4.41 -8.23
N GLN A 21 2.47 -4.41 -9.50
CA GLN A 21 3.08 -5.21 -10.55
C GLN A 21 4.54 -4.80 -10.80
N GLU A 22 4.80 -3.52 -10.96
CA GLU A 22 6.16 -3.02 -11.20
C GLU A 22 7.10 -3.29 -10.02
N LEU A 23 6.59 -3.14 -8.79
CA LEU A 23 7.37 -3.47 -7.59
C LEU A 23 7.67 -4.97 -7.51
N THR A 24 6.71 -5.82 -7.90
CA THR A 24 6.92 -7.28 -7.93
C THR A 24 8.05 -7.65 -8.89
N GLU A 25 8.10 -7.00 -10.05
CA GLU A 25 9.11 -7.25 -11.08
C GLU A 25 10.48 -6.65 -10.68
N ALA A 26 10.49 -5.40 -10.21
CA ALA A 26 11.74 -4.68 -9.91
C ALA A 26 12.48 -5.25 -8.68
N LEU A 27 11.74 -5.72 -7.68
CA LEU A 27 12.30 -6.20 -6.41
C LEU A 27 12.18 -7.72 -6.24
N ASN A 28 11.70 -8.44 -7.26
CA ASN A 28 11.56 -9.90 -7.26
C ASN A 28 10.74 -10.44 -6.07
N PHE A 29 9.61 -9.77 -5.72
CA PHE A 29 8.74 -10.28 -4.67
C PHE A 29 8.17 -11.66 -5.02
N ASP A 30 8.16 -12.58 -4.07
CA ASP A 30 7.48 -13.87 -4.16
C ASP A 30 5.97 -13.66 -4.17
N GLU A 31 5.49 -12.74 -3.30
CA GLU A 31 4.10 -12.31 -3.27
C GLU A 31 3.98 -10.86 -2.77
N ILE A 32 2.87 -10.19 -3.13
CA ILE A 32 2.41 -8.96 -2.51
C ILE A 32 1.08 -9.22 -1.82
N ARG A 33 1.02 -8.91 -0.52
CA ARG A 33 -0.22 -8.95 0.27
C ARG A 33 -0.90 -7.59 0.28
N PHE A 34 -2.09 -7.53 -0.25
CA PHE A 34 -2.98 -6.37 -0.16
C PHE A 34 -3.76 -6.45 1.16
N ILE A 35 -3.57 -5.47 2.03
CA ILE A 35 -4.19 -5.42 3.36
C ILE A 35 -5.16 -4.23 3.42
N PRO A 36 -6.47 -4.46 3.20
CA PRO A 36 -7.46 -3.40 3.35
C PRO A 36 -7.57 -2.95 4.81
N SER A 37 -7.40 -1.64 5.06
CA SER A 37 -7.57 -1.08 6.40
C SER A 37 -9.02 -1.20 6.87
N ALA A 38 -9.25 -1.80 8.05
CA ALA A 38 -10.59 -1.89 8.64
C ALA A 38 -11.02 -0.52 9.17
N ASN A 39 -10.24 0.04 10.10
CA ASN A 39 -10.49 1.31 10.79
C ASN A 39 -9.25 2.22 10.72
N PRO A 40 -9.01 2.92 9.60
CA PRO A 40 -7.81 3.74 9.43
C PRO A 40 -7.82 4.92 10.44
N PRO A 41 -6.80 5.04 11.32
CA PRO A 41 -6.81 6.02 12.42
C PRO A 41 -6.69 7.49 11.97
N HIS A 42 -6.16 7.71 10.76
CA HIS A 42 -5.88 9.07 10.24
C HIS A 42 -6.86 9.52 9.15
N LYS A 43 -7.96 8.80 8.93
CA LYS A 43 -8.97 9.13 7.91
C LYS A 43 -10.36 9.06 8.51
N THR A 44 -11.28 9.88 7.98
CA THR A 44 -12.72 9.68 8.21
C THR A 44 -13.09 8.27 7.75
N GLN A 45 -13.97 7.64 8.52
CA GLN A 45 -14.43 6.29 8.19
C GLN A 45 -15.02 6.29 6.78
N PRO A 46 -14.60 5.38 5.90
CA PRO A 46 -15.16 5.29 4.55
C PRO A 46 -16.65 4.91 4.61
N ASP A 47 -17.45 5.50 3.73
CA ASP A 47 -18.88 5.18 3.62
C ASP A 47 -19.12 3.72 3.20
N VAL A 48 -18.15 3.13 2.49
CA VAL A 48 -18.16 1.73 2.07
C VAL A 48 -17.44 0.86 3.10
N SER A 49 -18.11 -0.18 3.57
CA SER A 49 -17.59 -1.08 4.62
C SER A 49 -16.25 -1.73 4.23
N ALA A 50 -15.48 -2.13 5.23
CA ALA A 50 -14.22 -2.83 5.01
C ALA A 50 -14.41 -4.15 4.24
N GLN A 51 -15.53 -4.85 4.46
CA GLN A 51 -15.89 -6.09 3.77
C GLN A 51 -16.09 -5.86 2.26
N HIS A 52 -16.83 -4.83 1.86
CA HIS A 52 -16.98 -4.48 0.45
C HIS A 52 -15.65 -4.06 -0.18
N ARG A 53 -14.80 -3.33 0.55
CA ARG A 53 -13.49 -2.91 0.06
C ARG A 53 -12.55 -4.11 -0.14
N ALA A 54 -12.56 -5.06 0.79
CA ALA A 54 -11.82 -6.31 0.66
C ALA A 54 -12.33 -7.18 -0.50
N ALA A 55 -13.64 -7.28 -0.71
CA ALA A 55 -14.22 -7.99 -1.85
C ALA A 55 -13.78 -7.36 -3.19
N MET A 56 -13.76 -6.05 -3.29
CA MET A 56 -13.26 -5.34 -4.48
C MET A 56 -11.76 -5.61 -4.71
N VAL A 57 -10.94 -5.62 -3.66
CA VAL A 57 -9.52 -5.98 -3.76
C VAL A 57 -9.37 -7.41 -4.26
N ASN A 58 -10.11 -8.36 -3.69
CA ASN A 58 -10.04 -9.77 -4.11
C ASN A 58 -10.38 -9.96 -5.59
N LEU A 59 -11.43 -9.30 -6.07
CA LEU A 59 -11.80 -9.31 -7.48
C LEU A 59 -10.69 -8.72 -8.37
N ALA A 60 -10.10 -7.61 -7.93
CA ALA A 60 -9.09 -6.90 -8.71
C ALA A 60 -7.79 -7.68 -8.89
N ILE A 61 -7.41 -8.50 -7.91
CA ILE A 61 -6.12 -9.21 -7.90
C ILE A 61 -6.23 -10.68 -8.32
N SER A 62 -7.45 -11.18 -8.57
CA SER A 62 -7.74 -12.61 -8.78
C SER A 62 -6.96 -13.25 -9.93
N SER A 63 -6.56 -12.48 -10.94
CA SER A 63 -5.82 -12.97 -12.11
C SER A 63 -4.31 -13.02 -11.91
N ASN A 64 -3.76 -12.48 -10.81
CA ASN A 64 -2.33 -12.47 -10.55
C ASN A 64 -1.97 -13.43 -9.40
N PRO A 65 -1.26 -14.54 -9.68
CA PRO A 65 -0.95 -15.55 -8.66
C PRO A 65 -0.01 -15.03 -7.55
N LYS A 66 0.74 -13.97 -7.80
CA LYS A 66 1.62 -13.33 -6.81
C LYS A 66 0.90 -12.34 -5.90
N PHE A 67 -0.35 -11.97 -6.19
CA PHE A 67 -1.12 -11.05 -5.38
C PHE A 67 -2.05 -11.81 -4.44
N LYS A 68 -2.02 -11.46 -3.17
CA LYS A 68 -2.84 -12.10 -2.12
C LYS A 68 -3.65 -11.05 -1.38
N LEU A 69 -4.92 -11.35 -1.13
CA LEU A 69 -5.73 -10.59 -0.18
C LEU A 69 -5.41 -11.09 1.23
N ASP A 70 -5.11 -10.16 2.14
CA ASP A 70 -4.92 -10.47 3.55
C ASP A 70 -5.92 -9.65 4.39
N ASN A 71 -6.86 -10.32 5.00
CA ASN A 71 -7.97 -9.72 5.75
C ASN A 71 -7.69 -9.56 7.25
N ARG A 72 -6.43 -9.68 7.71
CA ARG A 72 -6.09 -9.65 9.14
C ARG A 72 -6.60 -8.43 9.91
N GLU A 73 -6.62 -7.26 9.28
CA GLU A 73 -7.15 -6.05 9.91
C GLU A 73 -8.68 -6.09 10.06
N LEU A 74 -9.39 -6.77 9.14
CA LEU A 74 -10.84 -6.93 9.22
C LEU A 74 -11.26 -7.88 10.36
N SER A 75 -10.37 -8.78 10.74
CA SER A 75 -10.61 -9.76 11.81
C SER A 75 -10.19 -9.25 13.19
N ARG A 76 -9.57 -8.06 13.26
CA ARG A 76 -9.09 -7.46 14.50
C ARG A 76 -9.97 -6.29 14.92
N ALA A 77 -10.33 -6.24 16.21
CA ALA A 77 -11.02 -5.08 16.78
C ALA A 77 -10.05 -3.90 16.96
N GLY A 78 -10.59 -2.67 16.91
CA GLY A 78 -9.82 -1.45 17.15
C GLY A 78 -9.28 -0.78 15.89
N ALA A 79 -8.30 0.11 16.07
CA ALA A 79 -7.70 0.86 14.99
C ALA A 79 -6.73 0.00 14.16
N SER A 80 -6.67 0.28 12.86
CA SER A 80 -5.76 -0.39 11.92
C SER A 80 -4.36 0.22 12.01
N TYR A 81 -3.60 -0.13 13.04
CA TYR A 81 -2.21 0.30 13.15
C TYR A 81 -1.27 -0.63 12.38
N THR A 82 -0.41 -0.04 11.57
CA THR A 82 0.60 -0.78 10.79
C THR A 82 1.53 -1.60 11.67
N TYR A 83 1.86 -1.10 12.88
CA TYR A 83 2.68 -1.84 13.84
C TYR A 83 2.06 -3.20 14.20
N ASP A 84 0.78 -3.20 14.59
CA ASP A 84 0.10 -4.44 14.99
C ASP A 84 -0.04 -5.41 13.80
N THR A 85 -0.23 -4.87 12.61
CA THR A 85 -0.32 -5.65 11.37
C THR A 85 1.01 -6.34 11.06
N LEU A 86 2.13 -5.61 11.14
CA LEU A 86 3.47 -6.18 10.92
C LEU A 86 3.87 -7.14 12.03
N GLN A 87 3.51 -6.89 13.28
CA GLN A 87 3.74 -7.82 14.38
C GLN A 87 3.01 -9.14 14.14
N SER A 88 1.73 -9.10 13.80
CA SER A 88 0.95 -10.29 13.45
C SER A 88 1.52 -11.05 12.23
N LEU A 89 2.10 -10.33 11.24
CA LEU A 89 2.81 -10.96 10.13
C LEU A 89 4.08 -11.67 10.59
N ARG A 90 4.83 -11.09 11.52
CA ARG A 90 6.01 -11.72 12.09
C ARG A 90 5.67 -12.99 12.90
N GLU A 91 4.57 -12.97 13.64
CA GLU A 91 4.07 -14.14 14.37
C GLU A 91 3.70 -15.29 13.41
N GLU A 92 3.14 -14.97 12.22
CA GLU A 92 2.76 -15.95 11.20
C GLU A 92 3.96 -16.48 10.41
N LEU A 93 4.82 -15.56 9.93
CA LEU A 93 5.86 -15.85 8.93
C LEU A 93 7.23 -16.15 9.54
N GLY A 94 7.41 -15.86 10.83
CA GLY A 94 8.70 -15.96 11.49
C GLY A 94 9.62 -14.77 11.23
N HIS A 95 10.82 -14.83 11.79
CA HIS A 95 11.75 -13.72 11.77
C HIS A 95 12.71 -13.73 10.57
N GLU A 96 12.79 -14.83 9.84
CA GLU A 96 13.74 -15.00 8.71
C GLU A 96 13.20 -14.44 7.38
N ILE A 97 11.89 -14.34 7.23
CA ILE A 97 11.29 -13.86 6.00
C ILE A 97 11.49 -12.34 5.87
N SER A 98 12.05 -11.88 4.76
CA SER A 98 12.12 -10.46 4.44
C SER A 98 10.72 -9.92 4.15
N ILE A 99 10.28 -8.95 4.93
CA ILE A 99 8.99 -8.24 4.77
C ILE A 99 9.27 -6.80 4.37
N CYS A 100 8.66 -6.33 3.28
CA CYS A 100 8.77 -4.98 2.76
C CYS A 100 7.43 -4.24 2.84
N LEU A 101 7.34 -3.19 3.64
CA LEU A 101 6.19 -2.28 3.66
C LEU A 101 6.28 -1.32 2.48
N LEU A 102 5.33 -1.42 1.55
CA LEU A 102 5.24 -0.58 0.35
C LEU A 102 4.49 0.70 0.69
N MET A 103 5.16 1.84 0.63
CA MET A 103 4.64 3.12 1.12
C MET A 103 4.88 4.24 0.10
N GLY A 104 3.84 4.99 -0.26
CA GLY A 104 4.00 6.19 -1.07
C GLY A 104 4.74 7.31 -0.33
N SER A 105 5.45 8.15 -1.08
CA SER A 105 6.21 9.28 -0.53
C SER A 105 5.36 10.21 0.34
N ASP A 106 4.10 10.48 -0.03
CA ASP A 106 3.17 11.29 0.77
C ASP A 106 2.87 10.69 2.16
N ALA A 107 2.79 9.37 2.24
CA ALA A 107 2.58 8.68 3.50
C ALA A 107 3.85 8.72 4.35
N PHE A 108 5.02 8.61 3.73
CA PHE A 108 6.31 8.70 4.42
C PHE A 108 6.53 10.08 5.04
N MET A 109 6.12 11.16 4.41
CA MET A 109 6.21 12.50 4.99
C MET A 109 5.49 12.62 6.35
N LYS A 110 4.50 11.77 6.60
CA LYS A 110 3.74 11.69 7.85
C LYS A 110 4.11 10.48 8.71
N PHE A 111 5.11 9.71 8.33
CA PHE A 111 5.48 8.45 8.97
C PHE A 111 5.81 8.60 10.46
N HIS A 112 6.44 9.71 10.86
CA HIS A 112 6.75 10.04 12.25
C HIS A 112 5.50 10.18 13.15
N THR A 113 4.31 10.32 12.57
CA THR A 113 3.03 10.39 13.33
C THR A 113 2.38 9.02 13.51
N TRP A 114 2.93 7.96 12.92
CA TRP A 114 2.34 6.63 12.99
C TRP A 114 2.58 5.99 14.35
N HIS A 115 1.62 5.17 14.79
CA HIS A 115 1.74 4.45 16.04
C HIS A 115 3.01 3.59 16.06
N ARG A 116 3.87 3.80 17.07
CA ARG A 116 5.14 3.10 17.27
C ARG A 116 6.06 3.11 16.02
N TRP A 117 6.07 4.19 15.25
CA TRP A 117 6.77 4.29 13.98
C TRP A 117 8.28 3.96 14.07
N LYS A 118 8.94 4.29 15.19
CA LYS A 118 10.37 3.99 15.41
C LYS A 118 10.66 2.49 15.48
N GLU A 119 9.65 1.67 15.76
CA GLU A 119 9.80 0.22 15.90
C GLU A 119 9.49 -0.53 14.61
N LEU A 120 8.90 0.14 13.61
CA LEU A 120 8.48 -0.52 12.36
C LEU A 120 9.66 -1.11 11.60
N LEU A 121 10.82 -0.44 11.59
CA LEU A 121 12.04 -0.96 10.95
C LEU A 121 12.63 -2.19 11.64
N LYS A 122 12.21 -2.52 12.86
CA LYS A 122 12.57 -3.81 13.50
C LYS A 122 11.70 -4.97 12.96
N LEU A 123 10.59 -4.65 12.29
CA LEU A 123 9.62 -5.61 11.81
C LEU A 123 9.63 -5.77 10.28
N CYS A 124 10.10 -4.76 9.55
CA CYS A 124 10.08 -4.78 8.07
C CYS A 124 11.14 -3.84 7.50
N HIS A 125 11.39 -3.98 6.21
CA HIS A 125 11.96 -2.93 5.37
C HIS A 125 10.86 -1.96 4.94
N ILE A 126 11.24 -0.77 4.52
CA ILE A 126 10.33 0.21 3.90
C ILE A 126 10.76 0.43 2.46
N VAL A 127 9.85 0.22 1.52
CA VAL A 127 10.03 0.58 0.11
C VAL A 127 9.23 1.85 -0.16
N LEU A 128 9.92 2.96 -0.37
CA LEU A 128 9.32 4.22 -0.76
C LEU A 128 8.95 4.15 -2.25
N VAL A 129 7.65 4.10 -2.49
CA VAL A 129 7.11 4.05 -3.84
C VAL A 129 7.01 5.47 -4.37
N ASN A 130 7.86 5.79 -5.32
CA ASN A 130 7.89 7.10 -5.92
C ASN A 130 7.12 7.12 -7.23
N ARG A 131 6.23 8.09 -7.35
CA ARG A 131 5.48 8.37 -8.58
C ARG A 131 6.05 9.64 -9.18
N PRO A 132 6.87 9.57 -10.24
CA PRO A 132 7.42 10.76 -10.87
C PRO A 132 6.29 11.68 -11.35
N ILE A 133 6.16 12.85 -10.74
CA ILE A 133 5.33 13.92 -11.27
C ILE A 133 6.19 14.62 -12.33
N ASP A 134 5.63 14.92 -13.49
CA ASP A 134 6.33 15.60 -14.61
C ASP A 134 7.50 14.85 -15.25
N LYS A 135 7.46 13.49 -15.27
CA LYS A 135 8.48 12.65 -15.94
C LYS A 135 9.93 12.87 -15.47
N LYS A 136 10.15 13.57 -14.38
CA LYS A 136 11.48 13.68 -13.78
C LYS A 136 11.68 12.49 -12.85
N PRO A 137 12.73 11.67 -13.07
CA PRO A 137 13.11 10.66 -12.10
C PRO A 137 13.34 11.37 -10.75
N VAL A 138 12.66 10.94 -9.71
CA VAL A 138 12.96 11.39 -8.35
C VAL A 138 13.81 10.29 -7.74
N ASP A 139 15.11 10.37 -7.97
CA ASP A 139 16.10 9.40 -7.50
C ASP A 139 16.51 9.65 -6.03
N LYS A 140 15.84 10.60 -5.37
CA LYS A 140 16.17 10.99 -3.99
C LYS A 140 14.91 11.08 -3.12
N PRO A 141 15.04 10.77 -1.83
CA PRO A 141 13.97 10.96 -0.86
C PRO A 141 13.42 12.40 -0.86
N PRO A 142 12.15 12.61 -0.41
CA PRO A 142 11.56 13.95 -0.34
C PRO A 142 12.47 14.94 0.42
N GLN A 143 12.72 16.11 -0.13
CA GLN A 143 13.67 17.08 0.46
C GLN A 143 13.12 17.82 1.69
N ALA A 144 11.80 17.90 1.85
CA ALA A 144 11.15 18.62 2.95
C ALA A 144 10.66 17.65 4.05
N LEU A 145 11.59 16.90 4.65
CA LEU A 145 11.30 16.01 5.75
C LEU A 145 11.63 16.67 7.09
N VAL A 146 10.90 16.30 8.15
CA VAL A 146 11.25 16.62 9.53
C VAL A 146 12.56 15.93 9.90
N ASP A 147 13.30 16.52 10.85
CA ASP A 147 14.65 16.07 11.24
C ASP A 147 14.72 14.58 11.62
N GLU A 148 13.68 14.09 12.29
CA GLU A 148 13.59 12.67 12.67
C GLU A 148 13.55 11.73 11.47
N LEU A 149 12.86 12.11 10.40
CA LEU A 149 12.79 11.30 9.17
C LEU A 149 14.06 11.43 8.33
N GLN A 150 14.72 12.59 8.37
CA GLN A 150 16.03 12.75 7.74
C GLN A 150 17.07 11.86 8.43
N THR A 151 17.08 11.85 9.77
CA THR A 151 17.95 10.97 10.57
C THR A 151 17.66 9.50 10.29
N LEU A 152 16.38 9.13 10.18
CA LEU A 152 15.97 7.75 9.86
C LEU A 152 16.52 7.33 8.49
N LEU A 153 16.35 8.17 7.46
CA LEU A 153 16.89 7.89 6.13
C LEU A 153 18.42 7.80 6.15
N HIS A 154 19.10 8.73 6.81
CA HIS A 154 20.56 8.69 6.90
C HIS A 154 21.08 7.37 7.46
N ASN A 155 20.39 6.80 8.43
CA ASN A 155 20.83 5.60 9.13
C ASN A 155 20.44 4.28 8.44
N TYR A 156 19.34 4.27 7.66
CA TYR A 156 18.71 3.02 7.18
C TYR A 156 18.49 2.97 5.67
N TYR A 157 18.79 4.05 4.93
CA TYR A 157 18.62 4.08 3.48
C TYR A 157 19.70 3.26 2.77
N THR A 158 19.27 2.48 1.79
CA THR A 158 20.14 1.75 0.87
C THR A 158 19.67 1.89 -0.57
N GLU A 159 20.63 1.95 -1.49
CA GLU A 159 20.37 1.86 -2.94
C GLU A 159 20.49 0.41 -3.45
N HIS A 160 20.97 -0.51 -2.60
CA HIS A 160 21.20 -1.90 -2.95
C HIS A 160 19.99 -2.76 -2.56
N HIS A 161 19.25 -3.23 -3.56
CA HIS A 161 18.08 -4.07 -3.32
C HIS A 161 18.44 -5.43 -2.71
N ASP A 162 19.67 -5.89 -2.88
CA ASP A 162 20.16 -7.12 -2.26
C ASP A 162 20.15 -7.06 -0.73
N ASP A 163 20.31 -5.88 -0.12
CA ASP A 163 20.22 -5.71 1.33
C ASP A 163 18.85 -6.11 1.88
N LEU A 164 17.79 -5.97 1.07
CA LEU A 164 16.44 -6.39 1.43
C LEU A 164 16.28 -7.92 1.46
N ILE A 165 17.13 -8.64 0.75
CA ILE A 165 17.12 -10.11 0.69
C ILE A 165 18.03 -10.68 1.79
N GLN A 166 19.14 -10.01 2.10
CA GLN A 166 20.16 -10.47 3.06
C GLN A 166 19.71 -10.30 4.50
N SER A 167 18.73 -9.45 4.78
CA SER A 167 18.15 -9.25 6.10
C SER A 167 16.63 -9.32 6.06
N SER A 168 16.02 -9.58 7.19
CA SER A 168 14.54 -9.71 7.24
C SER A 168 13.84 -8.37 7.42
N ALA A 169 14.54 -7.33 7.90
CA ALA A 169 14.02 -6.01 8.22
C ALA A 169 15.14 -4.96 8.33
N GLY A 170 14.82 -3.67 8.47
CA GLY A 170 15.75 -2.64 8.92
C GLY A 170 16.30 -1.74 7.82
N HIS A 171 15.95 -1.92 6.55
CA HIS A 171 16.38 -1.03 5.47
C HIS A 171 15.24 -0.19 4.92
N ILE A 172 15.58 0.97 4.37
CA ILE A 172 14.71 1.82 3.60
C ILE A 172 15.30 1.93 2.20
N THR A 173 14.50 1.66 1.18
CA THR A 173 14.91 1.88 -0.21
C THR A 173 13.85 2.65 -0.96
N MET A 174 14.16 3.11 -2.16
CA MET A 174 13.22 3.82 -3.03
C MET A 174 13.11 3.13 -4.36
N GLN A 175 11.87 2.95 -4.83
CA GLN A 175 11.59 2.38 -6.13
C GLN A 175 10.62 3.29 -6.89
N ALA A 176 11.06 3.74 -8.06
CA ALA A 176 10.19 4.47 -8.98
C ALA A 176 9.21 3.51 -9.66
N VAL A 177 7.97 3.94 -9.82
CA VAL A 177 6.94 3.22 -10.56
C VAL A 177 6.21 4.17 -11.52
N THR A 178 5.59 3.63 -12.55
CA THR A 178 4.77 4.43 -13.48
C THR A 178 3.65 5.14 -12.73
N ALA A 179 3.64 6.47 -12.80
CA ALA A 179 2.57 7.28 -12.24
C ALA A 179 1.34 7.21 -13.17
N LEU A 180 0.31 6.49 -12.75
CA LEU A 180 -1.02 6.61 -13.35
C LEU A 180 -1.79 7.69 -12.57
N ASP A 181 -2.27 8.72 -13.28
CA ASP A 181 -3.09 9.78 -12.68
C ASP A 181 -4.52 9.28 -12.44
N ILE A 182 -4.64 8.35 -11.52
CA ILE A 182 -5.90 7.72 -11.11
C ILE A 182 -6.04 7.85 -9.59
N SER A 183 -7.13 8.46 -9.14
CA SER A 183 -7.43 8.57 -7.71
C SER A 183 -8.78 7.97 -7.34
N ALA A 184 -8.85 7.30 -6.19
CA ALA A 184 -10.09 6.75 -5.67
C ALA A 184 -11.15 7.84 -5.44
N THR A 185 -10.76 9.05 -5.08
CA THR A 185 -11.68 10.19 -4.91
C THR A 185 -12.32 10.60 -6.23
N ALA A 186 -11.52 10.72 -7.31
CA ALA A 186 -12.06 11.02 -8.63
C ALA A 186 -13.00 9.91 -9.14
N ILE A 187 -12.67 8.65 -8.86
CA ILE A 187 -13.52 7.51 -9.22
C ILE A 187 -14.86 7.57 -8.49
N ARG A 188 -14.87 7.80 -7.18
CA ARG A 188 -16.14 7.94 -6.41
C ARG A 188 -17.00 9.09 -6.95
N ALA A 189 -16.36 10.23 -7.27
CA ALA A 189 -17.07 11.36 -7.87
C ALA A 189 -17.67 11.03 -9.25
N GLN A 190 -17.04 10.15 -10.04
CA GLN A 190 -17.64 9.69 -11.31
C GLN A 190 -18.88 8.85 -11.07
N PHE A 191 -18.84 7.89 -10.13
CA PHE A 191 -20.02 7.08 -9.78
C PHE A 191 -21.18 7.95 -9.28
N SER A 192 -20.93 8.91 -8.39
CA SER A 192 -21.98 9.81 -7.88
C SER A 192 -22.59 10.70 -8.96
N LEU A 193 -21.88 10.93 -10.06
CA LEU A 193 -22.38 11.68 -11.24
C LEU A 193 -22.97 10.77 -12.33
N GLY A 194 -23.13 9.48 -12.08
CA GLY A 194 -23.58 8.51 -13.08
C GLY A 194 -22.62 8.32 -14.26
N LYS A 195 -21.35 8.72 -14.13
CA LYS A 195 -20.33 8.58 -15.17
C LYS A 195 -19.61 7.25 -15.08
N SER A 196 -19.08 6.77 -16.21
CA SER A 196 -18.34 5.52 -16.29
C SER A 196 -16.94 5.65 -15.67
N ALA A 197 -16.56 4.68 -14.84
CA ALA A 197 -15.20 4.51 -14.34
C ALA A 197 -14.40 3.43 -15.11
N ARG A 198 -14.86 3.02 -16.29
CA ARG A 198 -14.15 2.06 -17.13
C ARG A 198 -12.75 2.54 -17.45
N TYR A 199 -11.82 1.58 -17.53
CA TYR A 199 -10.40 1.79 -17.78
C TYR A 199 -9.63 2.47 -16.63
N LEU A 200 -10.29 2.76 -15.50
CA LEU A 200 -9.64 3.23 -14.28
C LEU A 200 -9.43 2.10 -13.26
N MET A 201 -10.24 1.05 -13.38
CA MET A 201 -10.17 -0.15 -12.54
C MET A 201 -10.65 -1.38 -13.33
N PRO A 202 -10.45 -2.61 -12.83
CA PRO A 202 -10.96 -3.83 -13.47
C PRO A 202 -12.49 -3.83 -13.59
N ASP A 203 -13.01 -4.33 -14.71
CA ASP A 203 -14.47 -4.40 -14.96
C ASP A 203 -15.21 -5.19 -13.86
N ALA A 204 -14.63 -6.28 -13.34
CA ALA A 204 -15.20 -7.03 -12.23
C ALA A 204 -15.43 -6.18 -10.96
N VAL A 205 -14.59 -5.17 -10.72
CA VAL A 205 -14.77 -4.22 -9.61
C VAL A 205 -15.90 -3.25 -9.92
N ILE A 206 -16.02 -2.78 -11.16
CA ILE A 206 -17.13 -1.91 -11.60
C ILE A 206 -18.46 -2.64 -11.45
N ASP A 207 -18.55 -3.88 -11.94
CA ASP A 207 -19.76 -4.70 -11.83
C ASP A 207 -20.17 -4.94 -10.37
N TYR A 208 -19.17 -5.17 -9.50
CA TYR A 208 -19.41 -5.29 -8.07
C TYR A 208 -19.98 -4.01 -7.45
N ILE A 209 -19.40 -2.85 -7.78
CA ILE A 209 -19.86 -1.53 -7.30
C ILE A 209 -21.30 -1.28 -7.73
N VAL A 210 -21.63 -1.52 -9.00
CA VAL A 210 -22.98 -1.34 -9.55
C VAL A 210 -23.98 -2.30 -8.88
N LYS A 211 -23.63 -3.59 -8.79
CA LYS A 211 -24.47 -4.62 -8.17
C LYS A 211 -24.84 -4.29 -6.72
N HIS A 212 -23.91 -3.75 -5.96
CA HIS A 212 -24.09 -3.44 -4.54
C HIS A 212 -24.46 -1.97 -4.28
N GLN A 213 -24.70 -1.18 -5.33
CA GLN A 213 -25.07 0.23 -5.25
C GLN A 213 -24.11 1.04 -4.37
N LEU A 214 -22.80 0.78 -4.51
CA LEU A 214 -21.78 1.51 -3.76
C LEU A 214 -21.49 2.86 -4.43
N TYR A 215 -21.14 3.85 -3.64
CA TYR A 215 -20.88 5.24 -4.08
C TYR A 215 -22.06 5.88 -4.81
N PRO A 216 -23.28 5.84 -4.24
CA PRO A 216 -24.48 6.43 -4.87
C PRO A 216 -24.33 7.94 -5.07
N ALA A 217 -25.24 8.50 -5.88
CA ALA A 217 -25.39 9.94 -6.12
C ALA A 217 -25.78 10.71 -4.85
#